data_f44a4dcbe21f4e9ed18e839f271a838c
#
_entry.id   f44a4dcbe21f4e9ed18e839f271a838c
#
_cell.length_a   1.000
_cell.length_b   1.000
_cell.length_c   1.000
_cell.angle_alpha   90.00
_cell.angle_beta   90.00
_cell.angle_gamma   90.00
#
_symmetry.space_group_name_H-M   'P 1'
#
loop_
_entity.id
_entity.type
_entity.pdbx_description
1 polymer ?
#
loop_
_entity_poly.entity_id
_entity_poly.type
_entity_poly.pdbx_seq_one_letter_code
_entity_poly.pdbx_strand_id
1 'polypeptide(L)' 'MKTGDLVKWNSLSGSGEYELGIVVDDTYDENDFGQQRLMVWFFSDKRPSLITKSYLELVSESR' A
#
# COMPACT_ATOMS: atom_id res chain seq x y z
N MET A 1 -4.20 -8.57 -0.68
CA MET A 1 -4.69 -7.20 -0.86
C MET A 1 -5.20 -7.03 -2.27
N LYS A 2 -6.26 -6.30 -2.44
CA LYS A 2 -6.89 -6.09 -3.74
C LYS A 2 -7.36 -4.65 -3.86
N THR A 3 -7.72 -4.24 -5.07
CA THR A 3 -8.24 -2.89 -5.33
C THR A 3 -9.43 -2.59 -4.43
N GLY A 4 -9.39 -1.43 -3.77
CA GLY A 4 -10.42 -0.99 -2.84
C GLY A 4 -10.11 -1.26 -1.38
N ASP A 5 -9.10 -2.10 -1.08
CA ASP A 5 -8.74 -2.39 0.30
C ASP A 5 -8.11 -1.16 0.97
N LEU A 6 -8.46 -0.95 2.24
CA LEU A 6 -7.81 0.07 3.06
C LEU A 6 -6.55 -0.51 3.66
N VAL A 7 -5.43 0.15 3.44
CA VAL A 7 -4.11 -0.33 3.86
C VAL A 7 -3.37 0.74 4.65
N LYS A 8 -2.41 0.29 5.41
CA LYS A 8 -1.54 1.14 6.22
C LYS A 8 -0.09 0.91 5.81
N TRP A 9 0.62 1.99 5.53
CA TRP A 9 2.05 1.96 5.25
C TRP A 9 2.80 2.47 6.46
N ASN A 10 3.64 1.62 7.05
CA ASN A 10 4.44 1.99 8.21
C ASN A 10 5.71 2.67 7.75
N SER A 11 5.98 3.87 8.30
CA SER A 11 7.20 4.58 8.00
C SER A 11 8.42 3.80 8.51
N LEU A 12 9.50 3.80 7.72
CA LEU A 12 10.75 3.18 8.12
C LEU A 12 11.52 3.96 9.17
N SER A 13 11.04 5.14 9.53
CA SER A 13 11.73 6.01 10.50
C SER A 13 11.66 5.52 11.93
N GLY A 14 10.83 4.53 12.21
CA GLY A 14 10.68 3.98 13.55
C GLY A 14 9.95 4.90 14.54
N SER A 15 9.38 6.00 14.07
CA SER A 15 8.68 6.97 14.90
C SER A 15 7.27 6.53 15.28
N GLY A 16 6.82 5.38 14.81
CA GLY A 16 5.45 4.92 15.03
C GLY A 16 4.43 5.58 14.11
N GLU A 17 4.88 6.44 13.23
CA GLU A 17 4.00 7.09 12.27
C GLU A 17 3.61 6.14 11.15
N TYR A 18 2.41 6.31 10.63
CA TYR A 18 1.93 5.54 9.50
C TYR A 18 1.05 6.41 8.61
N GLU A 19 0.86 5.95 7.37
CA GLU A 19 -0.04 6.60 6.42
C GLU A 19 -1.12 5.62 6.00
N LEU A 20 -2.34 6.11 5.87
CA LEU A 20 -3.46 5.32 5.38
C LEU A 20 -3.69 5.61 3.91
N GLY A 21 -4.06 4.58 3.18
CA GLY A 21 -4.36 4.71 1.77
C GLY A 21 -5.28 3.61 1.28
N ILE A 22 -5.69 3.71 0.03
CA ILE A 22 -6.53 2.72 -0.62
C ILE A 22 -5.79 2.15 -1.83
N VAL A 23 -5.83 0.84 -1.97
CA VAL A 23 -5.28 0.17 -3.14
C VAL A 23 -6.12 0.53 -4.36
N VAL A 24 -5.51 1.18 -5.34
CA VAL A 24 -6.21 1.58 -6.56
C VAL A 24 -5.88 0.70 -7.75
N ASP A 25 -4.79 -0.08 -7.67
CA ASP A 25 -4.43 -1.05 -8.70
C ASP A 25 -3.61 -2.16 -8.08
N ASP A 26 -4.06 -3.40 -8.23
CA ASP A 26 -3.39 -4.58 -7.70
C ASP A 26 -2.81 -5.48 -8.80
N THR A 27 -2.72 -4.97 -10.03
CA THR A 27 -2.31 -5.76 -11.18
C THR A 27 -0.85 -5.60 -11.56
N TYR A 28 -0.05 -4.88 -10.75
CA TYR A 28 1.36 -4.70 -11.02
C TYR A 28 2.15 -5.98 -10.83
N ASP A 29 3.15 -6.16 -11.69
CA ASP A 29 4.02 -7.33 -11.65
C ASP A 29 4.92 -7.31 -10.42
N GLU A 30 5.48 -8.48 -10.10
CA GLU A 30 6.46 -8.62 -9.05
C GLU A 30 7.73 -7.85 -9.41
N ASN A 31 8.42 -7.33 -8.36
CA ASN A 31 9.71 -6.70 -8.57
C ASN A 31 10.80 -7.79 -8.77
N ASP A 32 12.06 -7.34 -8.91
CA ASP A 32 13.19 -8.25 -9.18
C ASP A 32 13.43 -9.26 -8.06
N PHE A 33 12.85 -9.03 -6.88
CA PHE A 33 12.97 -9.93 -5.72
C PHE A 33 11.74 -10.81 -5.54
N GLY A 34 10.83 -10.84 -6.51
CA GLY A 34 9.62 -11.64 -6.43
C GLY A 34 8.55 -11.07 -5.51
N GLN A 35 8.68 -9.81 -5.12
CA GLN A 35 7.71 -9.16 -4.25
C GLN A 35 6.67 -8.41 -5.06
N GLN A 36 5.40 -8.63 -4.76
CA GLN A 36 4.31 -7.96 -5.43
C GLN A 36 4.25 -6.48 -5.03
N ARG A 37 3.99 -5.61 -6.01
CA ARG A 37 3.81 -4.19 -5.78
C ARG A 37 2.38 -3.79 -6.07
N LEU A 38 1.90 -2.81 -5.33
CA LEU A 38 0.54 -2.30 -5.46
C LEU A 38 0.58 -0.79 -5.61
N MET A 39 -0.36 -0.26 -6.41
CA MET A 39 -0.55 1.19 -6.48
C MET A 39 -1.53 1.58 -5.39
N VAL A 40 -1.11 2.47 -4.51
CA VAL A 40 -1.89 2.91 -3.35
C VAL A 40 -2.07 4.41 -3.38
N TRP A 41 -3.32 4.85 -3.23
CA TRP A 41 -3.64 6.26 -3.08
C TRP A 41 -3.55 6.62 -1.59
N PHE A 42 -2.61 7.48 -1.24
CA PHE A 42 -2.44 7.92 0.15
C PHE A 42 -3.26 9.18 0.41
N PHE A 43 -4.03 9.15 1.49
CA PHE A 43 -4.91 10.27 1.82
C PHE A 43 -4.16 11.55 2.18
N SER A 44 -3.00 11.43 2.83
CA SER A 44 -2.22 12.60 3.22
C SER A 44 -1.58 13.29 2.04
N ASP A 45 -1.05 12.52 1.08
CA ASP A 45 -0.39 13.08 -0.10
C ASP A 45 -1.35 13.38 -1.24
N LYS A 46 -2.53 12.79 -1.21
CA LYS A 46 -3.56 12.92 -2.25
C LYS A 46 -3.02 12.55 -3.63
N ARG A 47 -2.19 11.52 -3.68
CA ARG A 47 -1.64 11.01 -4.94
C ARG A 47 -1.30 9.53 -4.80
N PRO A 48 -1.26 8.78 -5.93
CA PRO A 48 -0.90 7.36 -5.87
C PRO A 48 0.61 7.19 -5.77
N SER A 49 1.01 6.08 -5.13
CA SER A 49 2.41 5.65 -5.06
C SER A 49 2.49 4.15 -5.21
N LEU A 50 3.54 3.68 -5.87
CA LEU A 50 3.78 2.25 -6.06
C LEU A 50 4.55 1.73 -4.85
N ILE A 51 3.93 0.83 -4.09
CA ILE A 51 4.48 0.34 -2.83
C ILE A 51 4.56 -1.18 -2.87
N THR A 52 5.68 -1.73 -2.39
CA THR A 52 5.83 -3.18 -2.23
C THR A 52 4.87 -3.68 -1.17
N LYS A 53 4.15 -4.75 -1.48
CA LYS A 53 3.10 -5.31 -0.61
C LYS A 53 3.60 -5.60 0.80
N SER A 54 4.85 -6.05 0.94
CA SER A 54 5.41 -6.39 2.25
C SER A 54 5.52 -5.20 3.21
N TYR A 55 5.46 -3.98 2.70
CA TYR A 55 5.48 -2.77 3.52
C TYR A 55 4.10 -2.27 3.89
N LEU A 56 3.05 -2.97 3.44
CA LEU A 56 1.67 -2.58 3.67
C LEU A 56 1.02 -3.54 4.66
N GLU A 57 0.11 -3.00 5.46
CA GLU A 57 -0.70 -3.79 6.38
C GLU A 57 -2.17 -3.58 6.03
N LEU A 58 -2.91 -4.67 5.91
CA LEU A 58 -4.34 -4.60 5.60
C LEU A 58 -5.09 -4.09 6.83
N VAL A 59 -5.84 -3.01 6.65
CA VAL A 59 -6.68 -2.44 7.70
C VAL A 59 -8.12 -2.92 7.55
N SER A 60 -8.66 -2.86 6.33
CA SER A 60 -10.03 -3.29 6.06
C SER A 60 -10.14 -3.78 4.62
N GLU A 61 -10.72 -4.96 4.46
CA GLU A 61 -10.95 -5.52 3.13
C GLU A 61 -12.13 -4.85 2.45
N SER A 62 -11.98 -4.63 1.15
CA SER A 62 -13.09 -4.23 0.30
C SER A 62 -14.04 -5.41 0.11
N ARG A 63 -15.34 -5.14 0.12
CA ARG A 63 -16.39 -6.15 -0.10
C ARG A 63 -17.08 -5.93 -1.42
#